data_b0d936cb11a7383b66a7bd4d18cbe940
#
_entry.id   b0d936cb11a7383b66a7bd4d18cbe940
#
_cell.length_a   1.000
_cell.length_b   1.000
_cell.length_c   1.000
_cell.angle_alpha   90.00
_cell.angle_beta   90.00
_cell.angle_gamma   90.00
#
_symmetry.space_group_name_H-M   'P 1'
#
loop_
_entity.id
_entity.type
_entity.pdbx_description
1 polymer ?
#
loop_
_entity_poly.entity_id
_entity_poly.type
_entity_poly.pdbx_seq_one_letter_code
_entity_poly.pdbx_strand_id
1 'polypeptide(L)'
;EGLPIAHEVHPGNLAEAKTLLPMIKSLLARYPLKRVVLVADRGLLSVNNLDELAKLQAALAAEGRAVSLEYVLAVPAARYGDFAEALRASAGSQPTDKPWVAETTWESTSKSSPPSASAPTVTQRRLVIAHDPEVAERRTQARDKSIQELLALGEQWGGKLDAQDAGARRRGRPLSDSGAKARFYHAVKDANLAHLIKVDLQAEAFSFTIDEDKQRYLELLDGKLLLVTNTDAPAAEVVQRYKSLADIERGFRVLKSDIEIDPVYHRLP
;
A
#
# COMPACT_ATOMS: atom_id res chain seq x y z
N GLU A 1 23.71 -8.30 12.68
CA GLU A 1 22.76 -8.79 13.68
C GLU A 1 22.14 -7.58 14.39
N GLY A 2 20.82 -7.38 14.25
CA GLY A 2 20.10 -6.29 14.91
C GLY A 2 19.70 -6.67 16.32
N LEU A 3 20.22 -5.97 17.32
CA LEU A 3 19.80 -6.12 18.71
C LEU A 3 18.83 -4.98 19.07
N PRO A 4 17.70 -5.26 19.73
CA PRO A 4 16.81 -4.22 20.23
C PRO A 4 17.53 -3.44 21.34
N ILE A 5 17.63 -2.12 21.17
CA ILE A 5 18.30 -1.23 22.15
C ILE A 5 17.30 -0.50 23.05
N ALA A 6 16.06 -0.36 22.60
CA ALA A 6 14.99 0.26 23.39
C ALA A 6 13.62 -0.20 22.85
N HIS A 7 12.61 -0.07 23.70
CA HIS A 7 11.21 -0.23 23.34
C HIS A 7 10.37 0.81 24.09
N GLU A 8 9.23 1.15 23.53
CA GLU A 8 8.21 1.97 24.17
C GLU A 8 6.85 1.30 24.04
N VAL A 9 6.03 1.45 25.08
CA VAL A 9 4.67 0.93 25.10
C VAL A 9 3.71 2.11 25.03
N HIS A 10 2.79 2.04 24.12
CA HIS A 10 1.79 3.09 23.89
C HIS A 10 0.37 2.54 24.04
N PRO A 11 -0.61 3.39 24.39
CA PRO A 11 -2.02 2.99 24.37
C PRO A 11 -2.43 2.49 22.99
N GLY A 12 -3.17 1.36 22.92
CA GLY A 12 -3.51 0.71 21.64
C GLY A 12 -4.40 1.53 20.68
N ASN A 13 -5.01 2.61 21.16
CA ASN A 13 -5.79 3.55 20.37
C ASN A 13 -4.98 4.77 19.86
N LEU A 14 -3.68 4.85 20.15
CA LEU A 14 -2.82 5.93 19.69
C LEU A 14 -2.40 5.67 18.24
N ALA A 15 -2.56 6.67 17.38
CA ALA A 15 -2.12 6.57 15.98
C ALA A 15 -0.58 6.47 15.92
N GLU A 16 -0.04 5.45 15.26
CA GLU A 16 1.40 5.19 15.13
C GLU A 16 2.21 6.41 14.66
N ALA A 17 1.65 7.18 13.72
CA ALA A 17 2.29 8.41 13.23
C ALA A 17 2.59 9.44 14.34
N LYS A 18 1.87 9.41 15.46
CA LYS A 18 2.09 10.33 16.59
C LYS A 18 3.16 9.84 17.57
N THR A 19 3.54 8.57 17.52
CA THR A 19 4.55 7.98 18.43
C THR A 19 5.97 8.16 17.91
N LEU A 20 6.14 8.37 16.60
CA LEU A 20 7.43 8.41 15.92
C LEU A 20 8.40 9.46 16.49
N LEU A 21 7.98 10.71 16.49
CA LEU A 21 8.86 11.82 16.96
C LEU A 21 9.20 11.75 18.45
N PRO A 22 8.24 11.48 19.37
CA PRO A 22 8.55 11.25 20.78
C PRO A 22 9.57 10.13 20.97
N MET A 23 9.41 9.00 20.26
CA MET A 23 10.33 7.86 20.34
C MET A 23 11.76 8.24 19.88
N ILE A 24 11.90 8.93 18.74
CA ILE A 24 13.20 9.40 18.23
C ILE A 24 13.86 10.34 19.24
N LYS A 25 13.11 11.30 19.79
CA LYS A 25 13.62 12.23 20.82
C LYS A 25 14.08 11.49 22.07
N SER A 26 13.31 10.52 22.54
CA SER A 26 13.66 9.65 23.68
C SER A 26 14.96 8.88 23.43
N LEU A 27 15.10 8.27 22.26
CA LEU A 27 16.33 7.56 21.86
C LEU A 27 17.55 8.48 21.84
N LEU A 28 17.42 9.66 21.21
CA LEU A 28 18.50 10.63 21.12
C LEU A 28 18.86 11.26 22.46
N ALA A 29 17.96 11.30 23.42
CA ALA A 29 18.25 11.75 24.79
C ALA A 29 19.00 10.69 25.60
N ARG A 30 18.74 9.39 25.35
CA ARG A 30 19.36 8.29 26.11
C ARG A 30 20.70 7.85 25.55
N TYR A 31 20.90 7.95 24.23
CA TYR A 31 22.07 7.39 23.55
C TYR A 31 22.80 8.45 22.72
N PRO A 32 24.15 8.46 22.71
CA PRO A 32 24.95 9.39 21.91
C PRO A 32 25.00 8.95 20.43
N LEU A 33 23.84 8.84 19.81
CA LEU A 33 23.72 8.41 18.42
C LEU A 33 24.14 9.52 17.46
N LYS A 34 24.97 9.19 16.49
CA LYS A 34 25.42 10.10 15.41
C LYS A 34 24.56 9.93 14.14
N ARG A 35 23.97 8.76 13.97
CA ARG A 35 23.17 8.41 12.79
C ARG A 35 21.99 7.53 13.22
N VAL A 36 20.80 7.88 12.78
CA VAL A 36 19.58 7.10 12.97
C VAL A 36 18.96 6.89 11.59
N VAL A 37 18.72 5.64 11.23
CA VAL A 37 17.99 5.29 10.00
C VAL A 37 16.63 4.74 10.42
N LEU A 38 15.58 5.50 10.17
CA LEU A 38 14.21 5.07 10.38
C LEU A 38 13.77 4.20 9.21
N VAL A 39 13.47 2.95 9.48
CA VAL A 39 12.83 2.06 8.48
C VAL A 39 11.43 1.77 8.96
N ALA A 40 10.44 2.08 8.14
CA ALA A 40 9.05 1.97 8.57
C ALA A 40 8.12 1.54 7.43
N ASP A 41 7.06 0.85 7.81
CA ASP A 41 6.01 0.40 6.89
C ASP A 41 5.09 1.57 6.49
N ARG A 42 4.14 1.22 5.63
CA ARG A 42 3.23 2.09 4.87
C ARG A 42 2.41 3.07 5.71
N GLY A 43 2.15 2.75 6.98
CA GLY A 43 1.36 3.59 7.89
C GLY A 43 2.04 4.88 8.34
N LEU A 44 3.37 4.92 8.33
CA LEU A 44 4.16 6.05 8.83
C LEU A 44 4.53 7.09 7.76
N LEU A 45 4.32 6.78 6.46
CA LEU A 45 4.58 7.72 5.39
C LEU A 45 3.51 8.82 5.33
N SER A 46 3.79 9.96 5.92
CA SER A 46 3.06 11.21 5.67
C SER A 46 4.04 12.34 5.38
N VAL A 47 3.62 13.29 4.54
CA VAL A 47 4.45 14.49 4.24
C VAL A 47 4.73 15.25 5.53
N ASN A 48 3.74 15.35 6.44
CA ASN A 48 3.90 16.02 7.72
C ASN A 48 4.98 15.37 8.59
N ASN A 49 5.04 14.04 8.66
CA ASN A 49 6.09 13.34 9.42
C ASN A 49 7.48 13.60 8.84
N LEU A 50 7.61 13.65 7.52
CA LEU A 50 8.88 13.94 6.85
C LEU A 50 9.34 15.38 7.13
N ASP A 51 8.44 16.33 7.11
CA ASP A 51 8.72 17.74 7.43
C ASP A 51 9.11 17.91 8.89
N GLU A 52 8.44 17.21 9.82
CA GLU A 52 8.78 17.22 11.24
C GLU A 52 10.14 16.56 11.53
N LEU A 53 10.51 15.50 10.83
CA LEU A 53 11.87 14.91 10.91
C LEU A 53 12.93 15.91 10.45
N ALA A 54 12.68 16.62 9.35
CA ALA A 54 13.59 17.66 8.86
C ALA A 54 13.75 18.80 9.86
N LYS A 55 12.65 19.26 10.48
CA LYS A 55 12.68 20.28 11.54
C LYS A 55 13.45 19.79 12.77
N LEU A 56 13.25 18.54 13.19
CA LEU A 56 13.99 17.95 14.31
C LEU A 56 15.47 17.90 14.02
N GLN A 57 15.88 17.50 12.82
CA GLN A 57 17.30 17.48 12.43
C GLN A 57 17.91 18.88 12.44
N ALA A 58 17.20 19.89 11.92
CA ALA A 58 17.64 21.29 11.96
C ALA A 58 17.77 21.82 13.40
N ALA A 59 16.83 21.50 14.29
CA ALA A 59 16.90 21.88 15.70
C ALA A 59 18.10 21.26 16.41
N LEU A 60 18.37 19.97 16.20
CA LEU A 60 19.53 19.28 16.74
C LEU A 60 20.86 19.89 16.26
N ALA A 61 20.93 20.26 14.98
CA ALA A 61 22.09 20.94 14.43
C ALA A 61 22.30 22.32 15.06
N ALA A 62 21.24 23.08 15.32
CA ALA A 62 21.31 24.38 16.02
C ALA A 62 21.78 24.25 17.47
N GLU A 63 21.49 23.11 18.12
CA GLU A 63 22.00 22.75 19.46
C GLU A 63 23.45 22.22 19.45
N GLY A 64 24.13 22.23 18.29
CA GLY A 64 25.49 21.70 18.13
C GLY A 64 25.58 20.16 18.11
N ARG A 65 24.45 19.48 17.97
CA ARG A 65 24.36 18.01 17.87
C ARG A 65 24.35 17.59 16.41
N ALA A 66 25.47 17.12 15.89
CA ALA A 66 25.57 16.59 14.53
C ALA A 66 24.97 15.17 14.46
N VAL A 67 23.64 15.07 14.36
CA VAL A 67 22.90 13.81 14.19
C VAL A 67 22.33 13.76 12.79
N SER A 68 22.61 12.68 12.05
CA SER A 68 21.95 12.39 10.77
C SER A 68 20.67 11.61 11.03
N LEU A 69 19.52 12.16 10.66
CA LEU A 69 18.23 11.48 10.67
C LEU A 69 17.88 11.07 9.25
N GLU A 70 18.03 9.80 8.98
CA GLU A 70 17.72 9.21 7.68
C GLU A 70 16.43 8.37 7.78
N TYR A 71 15.77 8.14 6.64
CA TYR A 71 14.59 7.30 6.60
C TYR A 71 14.51 6.46 5.32
N VAL A 72 13.85 5.32 5.45
CA VAL A 72 13.39 4.44 4.36
C VAL A 72 11.93 4.11 4.66
N LEU A 73 11.02 4.68 3.91
CA LEU A 73 9.58 4.58 4.16
C LEU A 73 8.86 4.01 2.95
N ALA A 74 8.04 2.96 3.16
CA ALA A 74 7.25 2.40 2.08
C ALA A 74 6.03 3.26 1.76
N VAL A 75 5.78 3.44 0.47
CA VAL A 75 4.57 4.10 -0.03
C VAL A 75 3.38 3.15 0.13
N PRO A 76 2.25 3.59 0.72
CA PRO A 76 1.02 2.82 0.71
C PRO A 76 0.53 2.53 -0.71
N ALA A 77 0.07 1.30 -0.98
CA ALA A 77 -0.42 0.92 -2.31
C ALA A 77 -1.54 1.84 -2.82
N ALA A 78 -2.40 2.34 -1.92
CA ALA A 78 -3.46 3.30 -2.26
C ALA A 78 -2.93 4.63 -2.83
N ARG A 79 -1.65 4.95 -2.57
CA ARG A 79 -0.98 6.16 -3.05
C ARG A 79 -0.09 5.95 -4.27
N TYR A 80 -0.02 4.74 -4.82
CA TYR A 80 0.78 4.46 -6.02
C TYR A 80 0.34 5.29 -7.22
N GLY A 81 -0.92 5.75 -7.24
CA GLY A 81 -1.42 6.70 -8.25
C GLY A 81 -0.64 8.02 -8.30
N ASP A 82 -0.16 8.51 -7.15
CA ASP A 82 0.62 9.74 -7.04
C ASP A 82 2.00 9.60 -7.74
N PHE A 83 2.42 8.38 -8.01
CA PHE A 83 3.72 8.01 -8.59
C PHE A 83 3.60 7.36 -9.97
N ALA A 84 2.42 7.46 -10.62
CA ALA A 84 2.12 6.73 -11.85
C ALA A 84 3.09 7.08 -13.00
N GLU A 85 3.54 8.31 -13.11
CA GLU A 85 4.52 8.74 -14.13
C GLU A 85 5.89 8.12 -13.88
N ALA A 86 6.37 8.18 -12.63
CA ALA A 86 7.63 7.57 -12.22
C ALA A 86 7.62 6.05 -12.44
N LEU A 87 6.49 5.39 -12.15
CA LEU A 87 6.30 3.96 -12.39
C LEU A 87 6.34 3.61 -13.87
N ARG A 88 5.64 4.37 -14.73
CA ARG A 88 5.64 4.12 -16.18
C ARG A 88 7.03 4.35 -16.78
N ALA A 89 7.69 5.43 -16.41
CA ALA A 89 9.05 5.74 -16.88
C ALA A 89 10.04 4.64 -16.48
N SER A 90 10.00 4.18 -15.23
CA SER A 90 10.89 3.12 -14.75
C SER A 90 10.57 1.76 -15.36
N ALA A 91 9.29 1.38 -15.47
CA ALA A 91 8.89 0.09 -16.01
C ALA A 91 9.12 -0.01 -17.52
N GLY A 92 8.97 1.09 -18.26
CA GLY A 92 9.16 1.10 -19.72
C GLY A 92 10.58 0.80 -20.19
N SER A 93 11.57 0.93 -19.30
CA SER A 93 13.00 0.67 -19.59
C SER A 93 13.54 -0.61 -18.95
N GLN A 94 12.75 -1.36 -18.22
CA GLN A 94 13.18 -2.50 -17.41
C GLN A 94 12.47 -3.80 -17.83
N PRO A 95 13.14 -4.97 -17.67
CA PRO A 95 12.52 -6.26 -17.95
C PRO A 95 11.38 -6.55 -16.95
N THR A 96 10.34 -7.22 -17.41
CA THR A 96 9.22 -7.64 -16.56
C THR A 96 9.43 -8.99 -15.89
N ASP A 97 10.31 -9.82 -16.47
CA ASP A 97 10.61 -11.20 -16.08
C ASP A 97 11.78 -11.33 -15.09
N LYS A 98 12.41 -10.23 -14.73
CA LYS A 98 13.57 -10.20 -13.81
C LYS A 98 13.39 -9.16 -12.72
N PRO A 99 13.94 -9.41 -11.52
CA PRO A 99 13.95 -8.39 -10.47
C PRO A 99 14.85 -7.22 -10.88
N TRP A 100 14.41 -6.02 -10.57
CA TRP A 100 15.18 -4.80 -10.79
C TRP A 100 14.90 -3.75 -9.72
N VAL A 101 15.83 -2.81 -9.59
CA VAL A 101 15.71 -1.64 -8.74
C VAL A 101 16.07 -0.42 -9.57
N ALA A 102 15.23 0.58 -9.56
CA ALA A 102 15.46 1.88 -10.18
C ALA A 102 15.30 3.00 -9.15
N GLU A 103 15.88 4.15 -9.44
CA GLU A 103 15.69 5.34 -8.61
C GLU A 103 15.32 6.54 -9.46
N THR A 104 14.53 7.42 -8.87
CA THR A 104 14.09 8.68 -9.45
C THR A 104 13.80 9.69 -8.35
N THR A 105 13.36 10.87 -8.71
CA THR A 105 12.91 11.90 -7.77
C THR A 105 11.39 11.99 -7.77
N TRP A 106 10.85 12.32 -6.61
CA TRP A 106 9.43 12.60 -6.42
C TRP A 106 9.24 13.97 -5.78
N GLU A 107 8.35 14.76 -6.34
CA GLU A 107 7.98 16.06 -5.79
C GLU A 107 6.83 15.93 -4.81
N SER A 108 7.10 16.24 -3.56
CA SER A 108 6.08 16.30 -2.52
C SER A 108 5.68 17.74 -2.26
N THR A 109 4.37 18.01 -2.28
CA THR A 109 3.82 19.33 -1.94
C THR A 109 3.36 19.30 -0.50
N SER A 110 3.97 20.12 0.37
CA SER A 110 3.47 20.31 1.72
C SER A 110 2.28 21.28 1.68
N LYS A 111 1.13 20.84 2.22
CA LYS A 111 0.02 21.76 2.52
C LYS A 111 0.29 22.32 3.90
N SER A 112 0.77 23.56 3.97
CA SER A 112 0.84 24.27 5.24
C SER A 112 -0.57 24.43 5.82
N SER A 113 -0.80 23.95 7.03
CA SER A 113 -2.00 24.28 7.81
C SER A 113 -1.58 25.21 8.95
N PRO A 114 -2.16 26.38 9.09
CA PRO A 114 -3.35 26.97 8.43
C PRO A 114 -3.04 27.64 7.09
N PRO A 115 -4.07 27.99 6.27
CA PRO A 115 -3.88 28.63 4.97
C PRO A 115 -3.48 30.11 5.13
N SER A 116 -2.32 30.35 5.70
CA SER A 116 -1.70 31.69 5.70
C SER A 116 -0.70 31.75 4.57
N ALA A 117 -1.00 32.53 3.59
CA ALA A 117 -0.23 33.29 2.58
C ALA A 117 1.18 32.79 2.11
N SER A 118 1.67 31.63 2.45
CA SER A 118 2.91 31.08 1.87
C SER A 118 2.58 30.06 0.80
N ALA A 119 3.19 30.21 -0.36
CA ALA A 119 3.09 29.25 -1.47
C ALA A 119 3.42 27.83 -0.98
N PRO A 120 2.77 26.78 -1.53
CA PRO A 120 3.08 25.41 -1.16
C PRO A 120 4.56 25.13 -1.44
N THR A 121 5.27 24.62 -0.44
CA THR A 121 6.67 24.26 -0.61
C THR A 121 6.75 22.91 -1.34
N VAL A 122 7.34 22.92 -2.53
CA VAL A 122 7.67 21.71 -3.27
C VAL A 122 9.03 21.21 -2.82
N THR A 123 9.08 20.00 -2.31
CA THR A 123 10.33 19.36 -1.89
C THR A 123 10.59 18.12 -2.76
N GLN A 124 11.74 18.08 -3.41
CA GLN A 124 12.18 16.89 -4.13
C GLN A 124 12.71 15.85 -3.16
N ARG A 125 12.24 14.62 -3.32
CA ARG A 125 12.60 13.46 -2.49
C ARG A 125 13.06 12.32 -3.37
N ARG A 126 14.02 11.54 -2.91
CA ARG A 126 14.49 10.34 -3.59
C ARG A 126 13.44 9.24 -3.48
N LEU A 127 13.08 8.67 -4.62
CA LEU A 127 12.16 7.54 -4.76
C LEU A 127 12.92 6.34 -5.31
N VAL A 128 12.87 5.23 -4.59
CA VAL A 128 13.40 3.94 -5.03
C VAL A 128 12.23 3.05 -5.39
N ILE A 129 12.27 2.47 -6.59
CA ILE A 129 11.27 1.56 -7.12
C ILE A 129 11.92 0.20 -7.33
N ALA A 130 11.40 -0.83 -6.67
CA ALA A 130 11.81 -2.20 -6.88
C ALA A 130 10.70 -3.01 -7.55
N HIS A 131 11.09 -3.97 -8.37
CA HIS A 131 10.19 -4.95 -8.98
C HIS A 131 10.60 -6.37 -8.61
N ASP A 132 9.60 -7.16 -8.25
CA ASP A 132 9.72 -8.57 -7.94
C ASP A 132 8.78 -9.35 -8.88
N PRO A 133 9.30 -10.07 -9.88
CA PRO A 133 8.50 -10.74 -10.90
C PRO A 133 7.66 -11.88 -10.31
N GLU A 134 8.14 -12.60 -9.29
CA GLU A 134 7.36 -13.67 -8.67
C GLU A 134 6.14 -13.14 -7.91
N VAL A 135 6.30 -11.97 -7.27
CA VAL A 135 5.18 -11.29 -6.62
C VAL A 135 4.21 -10.74 -7.67
N ALA A 136 4.72 -10.19 -8.78
CA ALA A 136 3.91 -9.70 -9.88
C ALA A 136 3.05 -10.83 -10.47
N GLU A 137 3.67 -11.94 -10.84
CA GLU A 137 3.01 -13.10 -11.42
C GLU A 137 1.91 -13.65 -10.51
N ARG A 138 2.22 -13.86 -9.23
CA ARG A 138 1.23 -14.34 -8.25
C ARG A 138 0.02 -13.42 -8.13
N ARG A 139 0.22 -12.10 -8.15
CA ARG A 139 -0.88 -11.12 -8.05
C ARG A 139 -1.72 -11.10 -9.31
N THR A 140 -1.08 -11.09 -10.47
CA THR A 140 -1.76 -11.15 -11.78
C THR A 140 -2.59 -12.43 -11.88
N GLN A 141 -2.00 -13.60 -11.62
CA GLN A 141 -2.70 -14.89 -11.67
C GLN A 141 -3.91 -14.94 -10.71
N ALA A 142 -3.74 -14.44 -9.48
CA ALA A 142 -4.84 -14.41 -8.51
C ALA A 142 -5.98 -13.51 -8.98
N ARG A 143 -5.66 -12.34 -9.54
CA ARG A 143 -6.65 -11.41 -10.11
C ARG A 143 -7.36 -12.03 -11.31
N ASP A 144 -6.60 -12.58 -12.26
CA ASP A 144 -7.16 -13.16 -13.48
C ASP A 144 -8.07 -14.35 -13.18
N LYS A 145 -7.68 -15.19 -12.22
CA LYS A 145 -8.55 -16.28 -11.74
C LYS A 145 -9.88 -15.74 -11.22
N SER A 146 -9.86 -14.71 -10.37
CA SER A 146 -11.08 -14.12 -9.84
C SER A 146 -11.94 -13.46 -10.92
N ILE A 147 -11.30 -12.85 -11.93
CA ILE A 147 -11.99 -12.30 -13.10
C ILE A 147 -12.67 -13.43 -13.88
N GLN A 148 -11.97 -14.52 -14.18
CA GLN A 148 -12.52 -15.66 -14.91
C GLN A 148 -13.71 -16.31 -14.19
N GLU A 149 -13.61 -16.46 -12.86
CA GLU A 149 -14.72 -16.98 -12.04
C GLU A 149 -15.97 -16.07 -12.13
N LEU A 150 -15.77 -14.75 -12.10
CA LEU A 150 -16.87 -13.79 -12.25
C LEU A 150 -17.43 -13.76 -13.66
N LEU A 151 -16.59 -13.85 -14.70
CA LEU A 151 -17.04 -13.94 -16.09
C LEU A 151 -17.94 -15.19 -16.29
N ALA A 152 -17.48 -16.34 -15.84
CA ALA A 152 -18.25 -17.58 -15.91
C ALA A 152 -19.60 -17.47 -15.17
N LEU A 153 -19.60 -16.80 -14.00
CA LEU A 153 -20.82 -16.53 -13.25
C LEU A 153 -21.78 -15.60 -14.01
N GLY A 154 -21.24 -14.55 -14.63
CA GLY A 154 -21.99 -13.60 -15.46
C GLY A 154 -22.63 -14.29 -16.66
N GLU A 155 -21.87 -15.09 -17.40
CA GLU A 155 -22.33 -15.89 -18.53
C GLU A 155 -23.44 -16.89 -18.11
N GLN A 156 -23.26 -17.55 -16.97
CA GLN A 156 -24.27 -18.45 -16.43
C GLN A 156 -25.59 -17.74 -16.15
N TRP A 157 -25.56 -16.53 -15.65
CA TRP A 157 -26.79 -15.77 -15.36
C TRP A 157 -27.37 -15.16 -16.60
N GLY A 158 -26.57 -14.63 -17.52
CA GLY A 158 -27.02 -14.19 -18.84
C GLY A 158 -27.73 -15.31 -19.60
N GLY A 159 -27.09 -16.47 -19.74
CA GLY A 159 -27.70 -17.61 -20.40
C GLY A 159 -28.97 -18.14 -19.74
N LYS A 160 -29.14 -17.95 -18.42
CA LYS A 160 -30.43 -18.28 -17.73
C LYS A 160 -31.53 -17.29 -18.08
N LEU A 161 -31.21 -16.01 -18.20
CA LEU A 161 -32.16 -14.96 -18.60
C LEU A 161 -32.57 -15.16 -20.07
N ASP A 162 -31.60 -15.33 -20.97
CA ASP A 162 -31.85 -15.59 -22.39
C ASP A 162 -32.75 -16.82 -22.61
N ALA A 163 -32.49 -17.91 -21.88
CA ALA A 163 -33.29 -19.11 -21.94
C ALA A 163 -34.73 -18.90 -21.45
N GLN A 164 -34.94 -18.02 -20.42
CA GLN A 164 -36.27 -17.66 -19.96
C GLN A 164 -37.03 -16.83 -20.99
N ASP A 165 -36.38 -15.86 -21.61
CA ASP A 165 -36.94 -15.03 -22.65
C ASP A 165 -37.28 -15.84 -23.91
N ALA A 166 -36.53 -16.91 -24.20
CA ALA A 166 -36.82 -17.88 -25.24
C ALA A 166 -37.94 -18.87 -24.85
N GLY A 167 -38.60 -18.70 -23.67
CA GLY A 167 -39.75 -19.52 -23.25
C GLY A 167 -39.40 -20.83 -22.54
N ALA A 168 -38.15 -21.06 -22.14
CA ALA A 168 -37.76 -22.24 -21.39
C ALA A 168 -38.40 -22.27 -19.99
N ARG A 169 -39.28 -23.25 -19.73
CA ARG A 169 -39.92 -23.42 -18.43
C ARG A 169 -38.96 -24.07 -17.43
N ARG A 170 -38.69 -23.41 -16.32
CA ARG A 170 -37.93 -23.93 -15.18
C ARG A 170 -38.77 -24.02 -13.92
N ARG A 171 -38.44 -24.99 -13.05
CA ARG A 171 -39.05 -25.10 -11.71
C ARG A 171 -38.51 -23.98 -10.82
N GLY A 172 -39.35 -23.20 -10.17
CA GLY A 172 -38.98 -22.16 -9.23
C GLY A 172 -39.32 -20.73 -9.70
N ARG A 173 -38.96 -19.72 -8.89
CA ARG A 173 -39.19 -18.32 -9.22
C ARG A 173 -38.29 -17.91 -10.37
N PRO A 174 -38.80 -17.26 -11.43
CA PRO A 174 -37.97 -16.74 -12.52
C PRO A 174 -36.88 -15.80 -12.03
N LEU A 175 -35.73 -15.85 -12.66
CA LEU A 175 -34.67 -14.88 -12.45
C LEU A 175 -35.08 -13.57 -13.14
N SER A 176 -34.92 -12.44 -12.50
CA SER A 176 -35.07 -11.13 -13.14
C SER A 176 -33.73 -10.49 -13.40
N ASP A 177 -33.63 -9.63 -14.44
CA ASP A 177 -32.43 -8.86 -14.73
C ASP A 177 -31.96 -8.06 -13.52
N SER A 178 -32.86 -7.39 -12.82
CA SER A 178 -32.52 -6.67 -11.59
C SER A 178 -31.97 -7.59 -10.49
N GLY A 179 -32.52 -8.80 -10.37
CA GLY A 179 -32.03 -9.80 -9.42
C GLY A 179 -30.64 -10.35 -9.81
N ALA A 180 -30.41 -10.58 -11.10
CA ALA A 180 -29.09 -10.98 -11.62
C ALA A 180 -28.03 -9.90 -11.40
N LYS A 181 -28.35 -8.65 -11.77
CA LYS A 181 -27.47 -7.49 -11.55
C LYS A 181 -27.08 -7.33 -10.09
N ALA A 182 -28.06 -7.35 -9.17
CA ALA A 182 -27.79 -7.19 -7.75
C ALA A 182 -26.85 -8.29 -7.23
N ARG A 183 -27.11 -9.55 -7.56
CA ARG A 183 -26.28 -10.69 -7.14
C ARG A 183 -24.87 -10.61 -7.73
N PHE A 184 -24.77 -10.28 -9.00
CA PHE A 184 -23.46 -10.14 -9.67
C PHE A 184 -22.66 -8.98 -9.09
N TYR A 185 -23.31 -7.84 -8.84
CA TYR A 185 -22.66 -6.70 -8.17
C TYR A 185 -22.10 -7.08 -6.79
N HIS A 186 -22.87 -7.85 -6.01
CA HIS A 186 -22.38 -8.35 -4.72
C HIS A 186 -21.20 -9.29 -4.89
N ALA A 187 -21.23 -10.22 -5.83
CA ALA A 187 -20.10 -11.12 -6.11
C ALA A 187 -18.83 -10.35 -6.53
N VAL A 188 -19.00 -9.34 -7.41
CA VAL A 188 -17.87 -8.45 -7.81
C VAL A 188 -17.32 -7.66 -6.63
N LYS A 189 -18.20 -7.18 -5.74
CA LYS A 189 -17.81 -6.45 -4.53
C LYS A 189 -17.08 -7.35 -3.53
N ASP A 190 -17.58 -8.56 -3.31
CA ASP A 190 -17.00 -9.54 -2.38
C ASP A 190 -15.60 -10.00 -2.87
N ALA A 191 -15.42 -10.07 -4.19
CA ALA A 191 -14.12 -10.32 -4.80
C ALA A 191 -13.18 -9.08 -4.80
N ASN A 192 -13.61 -7.93 -4.26
CA ASN A 192 -12.87 -6.65 -4.30
C ASN A 192 -12.54 -6.16 -5.72
N LEU A 193 -13.32 -6.55 -6.73
CA LEU A 193 -13.11 -6.19 -8.14
C LEU A 193 -14.07 -5.10 -8.67
N ALA A 194 -14.85 -4.44 -7.80
CA ALA A 194 -15.79 -3.38 -8.19
C ALA A 194 -15.11 -2.15 -8.83
N HIS A 195 -13.81 -1.98 -8.63
CA HIS A 195 -13.03 -0.95 -9.29
C HIS A 195 -12.64 -1.31 -10.73
N LEU A 196 -12.73 -2.58 -11.10
CA LEU A 196 -12.34 -3.14 -12.39
C LEU A 196 -13.55 -3.61 -13.21
N ILE A 197 -14.50 -4.30 -12.57
CA ILE A 197 -15.72 -4.81 -13.21
C ILE A 197 -16.88 -3.90 -12.85
N LYS A 198 -17.45 -3.26 -13.88
CA LYS A 198 -18.57 -2.34 -13.75
C LYS A 198 -19.86 -3.05 -14.16
N VAL A 199 -20.80 -3.14 -13.23
CA VAL A 199 -22.14 -3.68 -13.48
C VAL A 199 -23.06 -2.50 -13.76
N ASP A 200 -23.72 -2.51 -14.92
CA ASP A 200 -24.70 -1.48 -15.24
C ASP A 200 -26.03 -1.77 -14.54
N LEU A 201 -26.23 -1.10 -13.41
CA LEU A 201 -27.46 -1.23 -12.63
C LEU A 201 -28.66 -0.49 -13.23
N GLN A 202 -28.43 0.44 -14.17
CA GLN A 202 -29.46 1.26 -14.81
C GLN A 202 -29.96 0.66 -16.11
N ALA A 203 -29.16 -0.18 -16.79
CA ALA A 203 -29.59 -0.85 -18.02
C ALA A 203 -30.85 -1.70 -17.78
N GLU A 204 -31.69 -1.90 -18.77
CA GLU A 204 -32.83 -2.83 -18.69
C GLU A 204 -32.34 -4.28 -18.58
N ALA A 205 -31.44 -4.68 -19.47
CA ALA A 205 -30.85 -6.02 -19.48
C ALA A 205 -29.64 -6.16 -18.51
N PHE A 206 -29.35 -7.40 -18.11
CA PHE A 206 -28.15 -7.72 -17.34
C PHE A 206 -26.91 -7.50 -18.21
N SER A 207 -26.05 -6.56 -17.80
CA SER A 207 -24.80 -6.27 -18.48
C SER A 207 -23.69 -5.85 -17.52
N PHE A 208 -22.45 -6.12 -17.89
CA PHE A 208 -21.26 -5.69 -17.18
C PHE A 208 -20.09 -5.49 -18.16
N THR A 209 -19.11 -4.71 -17.75
CA THR A 209 -17.89 -4.44 -18.54
C THR A 209 -16.66 -4.52 -17.65
N ILE A 210 -15.53 -4.89 -18.26
CA ILE A 210 -14.21 -4.83 -17.63
C ILE A 210 -13.50 -3.56 -18.12
N ASP A 211 -12.94 -2.82 -17.18
CA ASP A 211 -12.13 -1.65 -17.45
C ASP A 211 -10.70 -2.09 -17.78
N GLU A 212 -10.41 -2.29 -19.07
CA GLU A 212 -9.10 -2.76 -19.53
C GLU A 212 -7.95 -1.79 -19.22
N ASP A 213 -8.21 -0.48 -19.25
CA ASP A 213 -7.19 0.53 -18.90
C ASP A 213 -6.81 0.39 -17.43
N LYS A 214 -7.80 0.15 -16.58
CA LYS A 214 -7.61 -0.11 -15.18
C LYS A 214 -6.89 -1.43 -14.93
N GLN A 215 -7.20 -2.47 -15.69
CA GLN A 215 -6.49 -3.74 -15.61
C GLN A 215 -5.02 -3.56 -15.94
N ARG A 216 -4.69 -2.94 -17.09
CA ARG A 216 -3.30 -2.62 -17.47
C ARG A 216 -2.57 -1.79 -16.42
N TYR A 217 -3.28 -0.85 -15.79
CA TYR A 217 -2.71 -0.07 -14.71
C TYR A 217 -2.40 -0.93 -13.47
N LEU A 218 -3.27 -1.87 -13.09
CA LEU A 218 -3.03 -2.78 -11.97
C LEU A 218 -1.84 -3.73 -12.25
N GLU A 219 -1.71 -4.21 -13.47
CA GLU A 219 -0.55 -5.01 -13.92
C GLU A 219 0.77 -4.22 -13.79
N LEU A 220 0.75 -2.93 -14.12
CA LEU A 220 1.90 -2.05 -13.90
C LEU A 220 2.29 -1.98 -12.42
N LEU A 221 1.32 -2.05 -11.49
CA LEU A 221 1.58 -1.99 -10.05
C LEU A 221 2.02 -3.32 -9.44
N ASP A 222 1.75 -4.44 -10.12
CA ASP A 222 2.05 -5.76 -9.60
C ASP A 222 3.56 -5.97 -9.42
N GLY A 223 3.92 -6.53 -8.28
CA GLY A 223 5.32 -6.76 -7.90
C GLY A 223 6.11 -5.49 -7.59
N LYS A 224 5.50 -4.31 -7.60
CA LYS A 224 6.21 -3.07 -7.29
C LYS A 224 6.24 -2.77 -5.80
N LEU A 225 7.40 -2.29 -5.36
CA LEU A 225 7.64 -1.72 -4.05
C LEU A 225 8.22 -0.31 -4.25
N LEU A 226 7.56 0.69 -3.69
CA LEU A 226 7.99 2.08 -3.74
C LEU A 226 8.47 2.50 -2.36
N LEU A 227 9.69 3.06 -2.30
CA LEU A 227 10.32 3.54 -1.08
C LEU A 227 10.74 4.99 -1.25
N VAL A 228 10.34 5.84 -0.32
CA VAL A 228 10.83 7.23 -0.24
C VAL A 228 11.94 7.29 0.80
N THR A 229 13.04 7.92 0.45
CA THR A 229 14.23 7.97 1.32
C THR A 229 15.00 9.28 1.16
N ASN A 230 15.78 9.62 2.18
CA ASN A 230 16.81 10.67 2.15
C ASN A 230 18.23 10.12 2.40
N THR A 231 18.37 8.79 2.52
CA THR A 231 19.71 8.18 2.68
C THR A 231 20.48 8.17 1.36
N ASP A 232 21.80 8.30 1.42
CA ASP A 232 22.71 8.18 0.27
C ASP A 232 23.09 6.72 -0.05
N ALA A 233 22.54 5.75 0.69
CA ALA A 233 22.80 4.33 0.46
C ALA A 233 22.38 3.92 -0.96
N PRO A 234 23.08 2.95 -1.60
CA PRO A 234 22.67 2.41 -2.90
C PRO A 234 21.21 1.94 -2.89
N ALA A 235 20.48 2.11 -4.00
CA ALA A 235 19.07 1.77 -4.08
C ALA A 235 18.77 0.31 -3.71
N ALA A 236 19.63 -0.63 -4.10
CA ALA A 236 19.52 -2.03 -3.72
C ALA A 236 19.62 -2.24 -2.20
N GLU A 237 20.52 -1.51 -1.53
CA GLU A 237 20.63 -1.56 -0.07
C GLU A 237 19.41 -0.97 0.63
N VAL A 238 18.83 0.11 0.10
CA VAL A 238 17.57 0.69 0.60
C VAL A 238 16.45 -0.36 0.58
N VAL A 239 16.32 -1.09 -0.53
CA VAL A 239 15.33 -2.18 -0.66
C VAL A 239 15.63 -3.31 0.34
N GLN A 240 16.89 -3.71 0.48
CA GLN A 240 17.27 -4.76 1.42
C GLN A 240 16.97 -4.38 2.87
N ARG A 241 17.28 -3.15 3.27
CA ARG A 241 16.97 -2.62 4.61
C ARG A 241 15.47 -2.62 4.90
N TYR A 242 14.66 -2.24 3.91
CA TYR A 242 13.22 -2.33 4.06
C TYR A 242 12.74 -3.79 4.19
N LYS A 243 13.24 -4.69 3.33
CA LYS A 243 12.87 -6.10 3.41
C LYS A 243 13.26 -6.76 4.75
N SER A 244 14.28 -6.28 5.43
CA SER A 244 14.69 -6.78 6.75
C SER A 244 13.66 -6.50 7.86
N LEU A 245 12.68 -5.61 7.67
CA LEU A 245 11.55 -5.47 8.59
C LEU A 245 10.75 -6.77 8.73
N ALA A 246 10.69 -7.59 7.69
CA ALA A 246 10.02 -8.89 7.74
C ALA A 246 10.63 -9.84 8.80
N ASP A 247 11.91 -9.69 9.12
CA ASP A 247 12.56 -10.48 10.17
C ASP A 247 12.12 -10.03 11.55
N ILE A 248 11.90 -8.73 11.74
CA ILE A 248 11.34 -8.15 12.97
C ILE A 248 9.89 -8.60 13.14
N GLU A 249 9.07 -8.52 12.09
CA GLU A 249 7.69 -9.00 12.12
C GLU A 249 7.60 -10.49 12.42
N ARG A 250 8.53 -11.29 11.87
CA ARG A 250 8.61 -12.72 12.18
C ARG A 250 8.93 -12.94 13.66
N GLY A 251 9.86 -12.18 14.23
CA GLY A 251 10.17 -12.21 15.65
C GLY A 251 8.95 -11.89 16.51
N PHE A 252 8.20 -10.83 16.21
CA PHE A 252 6.95 -10.51 16.90
C PHE A 252 5.86 -11.56 16.72
N ARG A 253 5.78 -12.19 15.57
CA ARG A 253 4.82 -13.28 15.32
C ARG A 253 5.14 -14.50 16.20
N VAL A 254 6.42 -14.88 16.32
CA VAL A 254 6.87 -15.94 17.24
C VAL A 254 6.50 -15.59 18.68
N LEU A 255 6.77 -14.36 19.12
CA LEU A 255 6.38 -13.91 20.45
C LEU A 255 4.87 -14.04 20.70
N LYS A 256 4.03 -13.73 19.73
CA LYS A 256 2.58 -13.81 19.86
C LYS A 256 2.03 -15.23 19.82
N SER A 257 2.56 -16.08 18.94
CA SER A 257 2.03 -17.43 18.72
C SER A 257 2.71 -18.51 19.55
N ASP A 258 4.03 -18.43 19.77
CA ASP A 258 4.78 -19.48 20.45
C ASP A 258 4.87 -19.23 21.98
N ILE A 259 4.77 -17.98 22.41
CA ILE A 259 4.76 -17.61 23.84
C ILE A 259 3.33 -17.42 24.36
N GLU A 260 2.32 -17.66 23.53
CA GLU A 260 0.89 -17.58 23.89
C GLU A 260 0.48 -16.24 24.56
N ILE A 261 1.12 -15.13 24.14
CA ILE A 261 0.76 -13.79 24.62
C ILE A 261 -0.59 -13.33 24.02
N ASP A 262 -1.03 -13.95 22.92
CA ASP A 262 -2.28 -13.67 22.23
C ASP A 262 -3.28 -14.84 22.37
N PRO A 263 -4.59 -14.57 22.48
CA PRO A 263 -5.23 -13.26 22.38
C PRO A 263 -5.29 -12.50 23.73
N VAL A 264 -4.87 -11.24 23.70
CA VAL A 264 -5.08 -10.33 24.83
C VAL A 264 -6.53 -9.83 24.77
N TYR A 265 -7.41 -10.40 25.56
CA TYR A 265 -8.79 -9.94 25.68
C TYR A 265 -8.84 -8.69 26.56
N HIS A 266 -8.99 -7.52 25.96
CA HIS A 266 -9.34 -6.33 26.71
C HIS A 266 -10.84 -6.34 26.96
N ARG A 267 -11.25 -6.76 28.16
CA ARG A 267 -12.54 -6.32 28.68
C ARG A 267 -12.35 -4.91 29.19
N LEU A 268 -13.03 -3.98 28.56
CA LEU A 268 -13.22 -2.67 29.17
C LEU A 268 -13.94 -2.88 30.50
N PRO A 269 -13.50 -2.17 31.58
CA PRO A 269 -14.24 -2.18 32.83
C PRO A 269 -15.63 -1.58 32.69
#